data_22d6b69890740010d5b0284a99130718
#
_entry.id   22d6b69890740010d5b0284a99130718
#
_cell.length_a   1.000
_cell.length_b   1.000
_cell.length_c   1.000
_cell.angle_alpha   90.00
_cell.angle_beta   90.00
_cell.angle_gamma   90.00
#
_symmetry.space_group_name_H-M   'P 1'
#
loop_
_entity.id
_entity.type
_entity.pdbx_description
1 polymer ?
#
loop_
_entity_poly.entity_id
_entity_poly.type
_entity_poly.pdbx_seq_one_letter_code
_entity_poly.pdbx_strand_id
1 'polypeptide(L)'
;FAAQKIRVNAVLPGLIKTPRVALSSGLARIYGDGDVEAMWTARDAQVPMGHMGEAWDVAYAALFLASDEARYVTGLELVVDGGVTLKYG
;
A
#
# COMPACT_ATOMS: atom_id res chain seq x y z
N PHE A 1 10.54 3.87 24.17
CA PHE A 1 11.66 4.05 23.22
C PHE A 1 11.87 5.51 22.81
N ALA A 2 10.82 6.32 22.84
CA ALA A 2 10.93 7.74 22.40
C ALA A 2 11.95 8.52 23.23
N ALA A 3 11.99 8.31 24.54
CA ALA A 3 12.95 8.96 25.43
C ALA A 3 14.40 8.59 25.09
N GLN A 4 14.59 7.46 24.43
CA GLN A 4 15.91 6.97 24.03
C GLN A 4 16.26 7.38 22.61
N LYS A 5 15.46 8.23 21.98
CA LYS A 5 15.63 8.69 20.61
C LYS A 5 15.46 7.57 19.57
N ILE A 6 14.66 6.58 19.92
CA ILE A 6 14.30 5.50 19.00
C ILE A 6 12.87 5.77 18.51
N ARG A 7 12.70 5.85 17.20
CA ARG A 7 11.41 6.06 16.56
C ARG A 7 10.88 4.72 16.03
N VAL A 8 9.59 4.51 16.18
CA VAL A 8 8.92 3.32 15.64
C VAL A 8 7.65 3.78 14.91
N ASN A 9 7.58 3.49 13.65
CA ASN A 9 6.44 3.82 12.81
C ASN A 9 6.03 2.60 11.98
N ALA A 10 4.81 2.61 11.47
CA ALA A 10 4.30 1.55 10.62
C ALA A 10 3.86 2.13 9.28
N VAL A 11 4.08 1.37 8.21
CA VAL A 11 3.55 1.68 6.89
C VAL A 11 2.48 0.65 6.57
N LEU A 12 1.28 1.12 6.22
CA LEU A 12 0.13 0.26 5.94
C LEU A 12 -0.25 0.38 4.45
N PRO A 13 0.33 -0.49 3.59
CA PRO A 13 0.02 -0.45 2.17
C PRO A 13 -1.30 -1.15 1.87
N GLY A 14 -1.98 -0.70 0.79
CA GLY A 14 -3.21 -1.35 0.35
C GLY A 14 -3.36 -1.28 -1.16
N LEU A 15 -3.71 -2.41 -1.77
CA LEU A 15 -3.86 -2.55 -3.21
C LEU A 15 -2.60 -2.13 -3.97
N ILE A 16 -1.53 -2.86 -3.72
CA ILE A 16 -0.25 -2.66 -4.41
C ILE A 16 -0.08 -3.73 -5.48
N LYS A 17 0.27 -3.30 -6.68
CA LYS A 17 0.47 -4.18 -7.82
C LYS A 17 1.83 -4.84 -7.73
N THR A 18 1.86 -6.12 -7.36
CA THR A 18 3.09 -6.88 -7.17
C THR A 18 3.00 -8.24 -7.85
N PRO A 19 4.15 -8.86 -8.18
CA PRO A 19 4.15 -10.21 -8.74
C PRO A 19 3.44 -11.23 -7.83
N ARG A 20 3.56 -11.09 -6.53
CA ARG A 20 2.89 -11.98 -5.59
C ARG A 20 1.38 -11.97 -5.77
N VAL A 21 0.79 -10.80 -5.95
CA VAL A 21 -0.65 -10.66 -6.17
C VAL A 21 -1.04 -11.31 -7.50
N ALA A 22 -0.26 -11.08 -8.55
CA ALA A 22 -0.51 -11.67 -9.87
C ALA A 22 -0.43 -13.19 -9.86
N LEU A 23 0.49 -13.74 -9.06
CA LEU A 23 0.71 -15.19 -8.98
C LEU A 23 -0.15 -15.89 -7.94
N SER A 24 -0.86 -15.14 -7.12
CA SER A 24 -1.73 -15.70 -6.10
C SER A 24 -2.92 -16.39 -6.75
N SER A 25 -3.02 -17.70 -6.55
CA SER A 25 -3.89 -18.59 -7.31
C SER A 25 -5.38 -18.28 -7.23
N GLY A 26 -5.85 -17.56 -6.28
CA GLY A 26 -7.28 -17.27 -6.14
C GLY A 26 -7.69 -15.90 -6.68
N LEU A 27 -6.76 -14.96 -6.79
CA LEU A 27 -7.11 -13.57 -7.06
C LEU A 27 -7.56 -13.31 -8.50
N ALA A 28 -6.88 -13.89 -9.48
CA ALA A 28 -7.29 -13.74 -10.87
C ALA A 28 -8.67 -14.31 -11.12
N ARG A 29 -9.02 -15.41 -10.47
CA ARG A 29 -10.36 -16.01 -10.55
C ARG A 29 -11.42 -15.11 -9.93
N ILE A 30 -11.11 -14.51 -8.79
CA ILE A 30 -12.07 -13.68 -8.07
C ILE A 30 -12.35 -12.38 -8.80
N TYR A 31 -11.30 -11.72 -9.31
CA TYR A 31 -11.41 -10.38 -9.86
C TYR A 31 -11.37 -10.32 -11.38
N GLY A 32 -10.85 -11.35 -12.04
CA GLY A 32 -10.62 -11.32 -13.46
C GLY A 32 -10.97 -12.60 -14.21
N ASP A 33 -11.68 -13.52 -13.56
CA ASP A 33 -12.13 -14.78 -14.17
C ASP A 33 -10.97 -15.57 -14.80
N GLY A 34 -9.79 -15.55 -14.14
CA GLY A 34 -8.58 -16.18 -14.60
C GLY A 34 -7.70 -15.31 -15.48
N ASP A 35 -8.18 -14.12 -15.87
CA ASP A 35 -7.45 -13.18 -16.69
C ASP A 35 -6.75 -12.14 -15.80
N VAL A 36 -5.43 -12.13 -15.83
CA VAL A 36 -4.63 -11.23 -15.00
C VAL A 36 -4.87 -9.76 -15.33
N GLU A 37 -5.03 -9.43 -16.61
CA GLU A 37 -5.31 -8.05 -17.02
C GLU A 37 -6.68 -7.57 -16.52
N ALA A 38 -7.68 -8.43 -16.61
CA ALA A 38 -9.00 -8.12 -16.08
C ALA A 38 -8.98 -7.97 -14.55
N MET A 39 -8.16 -8.77 -13.87
CA MET A 39 -7.96 -8.66 -12.43
C MET A 39 -7.35 -7.30 -12.08
N TRP A 40 -6.30 -6.87 -12.80
CA TRP A 40 -5.68 -5.57 -12.55
C TRP A 40 -6.68 -4.43 -12.75
N THR A 41 -7.46 -4.49 -13.82
CA THR A 41 -8.49 -3.48 -14.11
C THR A 41 -9.52 -3.40 -12.98
N ALA A 42 -9.99 -4.55 -12.50
CA ALA A 42 -10.97 -4.60 -11.42
C ALA A 42 -10.39 -4.04 -10.12
N ARG A 43 -9.15 -4.33 -9.81
CA ARG A 43 -8.50 -3.83 -8.60
C ARG A 43 -8.22 -2.33 -8.68
N ASP A 44 -7.78 -1.85 -9.83
CA ASP A 44 -7.61 -0.40 -10.04
C ASP A 44 -8.90 0.36 -9.77
N ALA A 45 -10.02 -0.19 -10.20
CA ALA A 45 -11.33 0.43 -10.01
C ALA A 45 -11.76 0.51 -8.54
N GLN A 46 -11.18 -0.31 -7.67
CA GLN A 46 -11.48 -0.28 -6.24
C GLN A 46 -10.76 0.84 -5.49
N VAL A 47 -9.76 1.45 -6.11
CA VAL A 47 -8.95 2.49 -5.47
C VAL A 47 -9.52 3.87 -5.81
N PRO A 48 -9.82 4.72 -4.82
CA PRO A 48 -10.34 6.07 -5.11
C PRO A 48 -9.46 6.90 -6.03
N MET A 49 -8.13 6.74 -5.98
CA MET A 49 -7.23 7.43 -6.91
C MET A 49 -7.26 6.86 -8.33
N GLY A 50 -7.93 5.73 -8.54
CA GLY A 50 -8.15 5.17 -9.87
C GLY A 50 -7.15 4.13 -10.34
N HIS A 51 -6.13 3.86 -9.56
CA HIS A 51 -5.12 2.84 -9.87
C HIS A 51 -4.49 2.31 -8.60
N MET A 52 -3.98 1.09 -8.66
CA MET A 52 -3.20 0.51 -7.56
C MET A 52 -1.85 1.22 -7.44
N GLY A 53 -1.28 1.19 -6.25
CA GLY A 53 0.08 1.65 -6.05
C GLY A 53 1.11 0.66 -6.57
N GLU A 54 2.34 1.11 -6.64
CA GLU A 54 3.49 0.29 -6.98
C GLU A 54 4.36 0.08 -5.74
N ALA A 55 5.26 -0.89 -5.78
CA ALA A 55 6.17 -1.16 -4.67
C ALA A 55 6.98 0.08 -4.27
N TRP A 56 7.35 0.92 -5.25
CA TRP A 56 8.08 2.16 -5.00
C TRP A 56 7.29 3.18 -4.17
N ASP A 57 5.96 3.18 -4.26
CA ASP A 57 5.12 4.08 -3.45
C ASP A 57 5.28 3.76 -1.97
N VAL A 58 5.35 2.48 -1.64
CA VAL A 58 5.59 2.02 -0.27
C VAL A 58 7.05 2.29 0.14
N ALA A 59 7.99 2.06 -0.77
CA ALA A 59 9.41 2.28 -0.51
C ALA A 59 9.71 3.75 -0.21
N TYR A 60 9.09 4.69 -0.92
CA TYR A 60 9.28 6.12 -0.66
C TYR A 60 8.72 6.52 0.70
N ALA A 61 7.59 5.96 1.10
CA ALA A 61 7.03 6.21 2.43
C ALA A 61 7.97 5.70 3.53
N ALA A 62 8.51 4.50 3.35
CA ALA A 62 9.47 3.92 4.29
C ALA A 62 10.77 4.75 4.35
N LEU A 63 11.24 5.21 3.20
CA LEU A 63 12.44 6.04 3.13
C LEU A 63 12.25 7.34 3.91
N PHE A 64 11.13 8.01 3.73
CA PHE A 64 10.82 9.23 4.48
C PHE A 64 10.87 8.97 5.98
N LEU A 65 10.18 7.93 6.45
CA LEU A 65 10.10 7.60 7.87
C LEU A 65 11.46 7.21 8.46
N ALA A 66 12.33 6.61 7.66
CA ALA A 66 13.67 6.23 8.09
C ALA A 66 14.67 7.40 8.04
N SER A 67 14.32 8.48 7.35
CA SER A 67 15.23 9.61 7.15
C SER A 67 15.20 10.61 8.31
N ASP A 68 16.19 11.50 8.33
CA ASP A 68 16.25 12.57 9.31
C ASP A 68 15.12 13.60 9.13
N GLU A 69 14.50 13.63 7.95
CA GLU A 69 13.34 14.49 7.72
C GLU A 69 12.16 14.10 8.60
N ALA A 70 12.07 12.84 9.01
CA ALA A 70 11.03 12.35 9.90
C ALA A 70 11.49 12.30 11.37
N ARG A 71 12.50 13.05 11.74
CA ARG A 71 13.13 12.97 13.07
C ARG A 71 12.17 13.22 14.24
N TYR A 72 11.07 13.91 14.01
CA TYR A 72 10.08 14.21 15.05
C TYR A 72 8.80 13.37 14.88
N VAL A 73 8.87 12.30 14.08
CA VAL A 73 7.73 11.39 13.79
C VAL A 73 7.97 10.05 14.45
N THR A 74 7.11 9.70 15.40
CA THR A 74 7.12 8.37 16.02
C THR A 74 5.69 7.97 16.37
N GLY A 75 5.41 6.70 16.41
CA GLY A 75 4.07 6.19 16.69
C GLY A 75 3.06 6.41 15.57
N LEU A 76 3.53 6.70 14.35
CA LEU A 76 2.67 6.96 13.21
C LEU A 76 2.31 5.66 12.49
N GLU A 77 1.05 5.57 12.08
CA GLU A 77 0.60 4.58 11.11
C GLU A 77 0.36 5.30 9.79
N LEU A 78 1.30 5.18 8.85
CA LEU A 78 1.23 5.85 7.56
C LEU A 78 0.54 4.95 6.55
N VAL A 79 -0.67 5.32 6.17
CA VAL A 79 -1.47 4.57 5.19
C VAL A 79 -1.04 4.98 3.78
N VAL A 80 -0.74 3.97 2.93
CA VAL A 80 -0.33 4.17 1.54
C VAL A 80 -1.22 3.30 0.67
N ASP A 81 -2.41 3.79 0.35
CA ASP A 81 -3.45 2.96 -0.25
C ASP A 81 -4.34 3.67 -1.30
N GLY A 82 -3.93 4.84 -1.76
CA GLY A 82 -4.70 5.58 -2.76
C GLY A 82 -6.09 6.00 -2.30
N GLY A 83 -6.35 5.99 -1.00
CA GLY A 83 -7.61 6.42 -0.41
C GLY A 83 -8.59 5.31 -0.08
N VAL A 84 -8.18 4.04 -0.19
CA VAL A 84 -9.09 2.90 0.06
C VAL A 84 -9.72 2.97 1.45
N THR A 85 -8.93 3.30 2.48
CA THR A 85 -9.45 3.37 3.85
C THR A 85 -10.38 4.56 4.10
N LEU A 86 -10.44 5.50 3.17
CA LEU A 86 -11.34 6.66 3.25
C LEU A 86 -12.70 6.40 2.61
N LYS A 87 -12.84 5.26 1.94
CA LYS A 87 -14.07 4.94 1.22
C LYS A 87 -15.09 4.32 2.17
N TYR A 88 -16.36 4.67 1.99
CA TYR A 88 -17.46 4.10 2.73
C TYR A 88 -18.26 3.12 1.86
N GLY A 89 -18.48 1.99 2.39
CA GLY A 89 -19.38 0.99 1.80
C GLY A 89 -18.82 0.21 0.66
#